data_8e6da527e4111b3206521f6b4a750153
#
_entry.id   8e6da527e4111b3206521f6b4a750153
#
_cell.length_a   1.000
_cell.length_b   1.000
_cell.length_c   1.000
_cell.angle_alpha   90.00
_cell.angle_beta   90.00
_cell.angle_gamma   90.00
#
_symmetry.space_group_name_H-M   'P 1'
#
loop_
_entity.id
_entity.type
_entity.pdbx_description
1 polymer ?
#
loop_
_entity_poly.entity_id
_entity_poly.type
_entity_poly.pdbx_seq_one_letter_code
_entity_poly.pdbx_strand_id
1 'polypeptide(L)'
;MKPKIISLIGGAGFIGHNLALALKKRGHVPFIVDSLAVNNVLSFNDFDIKNRKLYRNILNQRLDLLHENAIEVNVEDARDYDALSQLLGSFIKPDVIVQLAAVSHANKANKNPHSTFDHSLRTLENALDYAKGGRSSNYEPRVEKFIFLSSSMVYGNFPSESVSEKEQCNPLGIYGTVKYAGELLVKAYHQVFDLPYT
;
A
#
# COMPACT_ATOMS: atom_id res chain seq x y z
N MET A 1 16.92 -2.20 -19.21
CA MET A 1 15.66 -1.49 -18.89
C MET A 1 16.07 -0.20 -18.19
N LYS A 2 15.44 0.95 -18.50
CA LYS A 2 15.76 2.24 -17.83
C LYS A 2 15.38 2.15 -16.35
N PRO A 3 16.25 2.58 -15.40
CA PRO A 3 15.90 2.68 -14.00
C PRO A 3 14.65 3.52 -13.78
N LYS A 4 13.77 3.07 -12.89
CA LYS A 4 12.55 3.78 -12.50
C LYS A 4 12.54 4.03 -11.01
N ILE A 5 11.95 5.14 -10.60
CA ILE A 5 11.64 5.44 -9.20
C ILE A 5 10.27 4.83 -8.89
N ILE A 6 10.22 3.92 -7.92
CA ILE A 6 9.02 3.18 -7.58
C ILE A 6 8.68 3.45 -6.12
N SER A 7 7.61 4.20 -5.88
CA SER A 7 7.14 4.47 -4.53
C SER A 7 6.29 3.32 -4.01
N LEU A 8 6.62 2.81 -2.82
CA LEU A 8 5.94 1.72 -2.14
C LEU A 8 5.24 2.28 -0.90
N ILE A 9 3.95 2.57 -0.99
CA ILE A 9 3.15 3.06 0.14
C ILE A 9 2.73 1.88 1.00
N GLY A 10 3.17 1.84 2.26
CA GLY A 10 3.13 0.65 3.11
C GLY A 10 4.29 -0.33 2.84
N GLY A 11 5.40 0.21 2.33
CA GLY A 11 6.53 -0.56 1.81
C GLY A 11 7.41 -1.23 2.87
N ALA A 12 7.35 -0.83 4.14
CA ALA A 12 8.08 -1.51 5.23
C ALA A 12 7.37 -2.76 5.77
N GLY A 13 6.21 -3.12 5.18
CA GLY A 13 5.49 -4.35 5.47
C GLY A 13 6.16 -5.60 4.89
N PHE A 14 5.51 -6.78 5.11
CA PHE A 14 6.08 -8.07 4.65
C PHE A 14 6.27 -8.14 3.13
N ILE A 15 5.28 -7.75 2.35
CA ILE A 15 5.38 -7.75 0.89
C ILE A 15 6.32 -6.64 0.42
N GLY A 16 6.16 -5.44 0.99
CA GLY A 16 6.84 -4.24 0.52
C GLY A 16 8.36 -4.31 0.64
N HIS A 17 8.91 -4.77 1.78
CA HIS A 17 10.36 -4.85 1.93
C HIS A 17 11.00 -5.87 0.97
N ASN A 18 10.36 -7.02 0.73
CA ASN A 18 10.83 -8.00 -0.25
C ASN A 18 10.78 -7.44 -1.69
N LEU A 19 9.70 -6.73 -2.01
CA LEU A 19 9.58 -6.05 -3.31
C LEU A 19 10.64 -4.98 -3.48
N ALA A 20 10.89 -4.16 -2.46
CA ALA A 20 11.92 -3.12 -2.49
C ALA A 20 13.32 -3.71 -2.76
N LEU A 21 13.70 -4.77 -2.04
CA LEU A 21 14.96 -5.48 -2.26
C LEU A 21 15.06 -6.05 -3.69
N ALA A 22 13.97 -6.65 -4.19
CA ALA A 22 13.94 -7.20 -5.55
C ALA A 22 14.04 -6.11 -6.64
N LEU A 23 13.39 -4.97 -6.44
CA LEU A 23 13.48 -3.81 -7.32
C LEU A 23 14.88 -3.21 -7.33
N LYS A 24 15.49 -3.04 -6.15
CA LYS A 24 16.87 -2.56 -6.03
C LYS A 24 17.86 -3.46 -6.77
N LYS A 25 17.72 -4.78 -6.60
CA LYS A 25 18.54 -5.78 -7.30
C LYS A 25 18.40 -5.71 -8.82
N ARG A 26 17.27 -5.27 -9.33
CA ARG A 26 17.00 -5.08 -10.77
C ARG A 26 17.39 -3.70 -11.29
N GLY A 27 18.03 -2.87 -10.47
CA GLY A 27 18.52 -1.55 -10.85
C GLY A 27 17.45 -0.43 -10.82
N HIS A 28 16.29 -0.67 -10.19
CA HIS A 28 15.31 0.37 -9.92
C HIS A 28 15.61 1.09 -8.60
N VAL A 29 14.93 2.21 -8.38
CA VAL A 29 15.04 3.01 -7.15
C VAL A 29 13.75 2.85 -6.35
N PRO A 30 13.66 1.88 -5.42
CA PRO A 30 12.53 1.77 -4.52
C PRO A 30 12.56 2.92 -3.51
N PHE A 31 11.40 3.53 -3.27
CA PHE A 31 11.18 4.58 -2.30
C PHE A 31 10.04 4.18 -1.37
N ILE A 32 10.32 3.95 -0.10
CA ILE A 32 9.34 3.45 0.87
C ILE A 32 8.73 4.61 1.65
N VAL A 33 7.38 4.63 1.71
CA VAL A 33 6.58 5.46 2.62
C VAL A 33 5.80 4.52 3.53
N ASP A 34 6.01 4.61 4.84
CA ASP A 34 5.34 3.75 5.82
C ASP A 34 5.26 4.44 7.18
N SER A 35 4.10 4.49 7.80
CA SER A 35 3.93 5.07 9.13
C SER A 35 4.49 4.20 10.26
N LEU A 36 4.84 2.94 9.97
CA LEU A 36 5.24 1.90 10.92
C LEU A 36 4.18 1.57 12.01
N ALA A 37 2.96 2.10 11.86
CA ALA A 37 1.90 1.98 12.84
C ALA A 37 1.05 0.71 12.68
N VAL A 38 0.88 0.20 11.44
CA VAL A 38 0.00 -0.94 11.18
C VAL A 38 0.81 -2.19 10.89
N ASN A 39 0.70 -3.20 11.78
CA ASN A 39 1.45 -4.47 11.69
C ASN A 39 2.98 -4.27 11.57
N ASN A 40 3.52 -3.19 12.13
CA ASN A 40 4.91 -2.84 12.11
C ASN A 40 5.40 -2.45 13.51
N VAL A 41 6.61 -1.95 13.66
CA VAL A 41 7.31 -1.78 14.95
C VAL A 41 6.51 -0.98 15.98
N LEU A 42 5.78 0.05 15.58
CA LEU A 42 4.97 0.86 16.48
C LEU A 42 3.72 0.13 17.00
N SER A 43 3.17 -0.82 16.23
CA SER A 43 2.02 -1.63 16.69
C SER A 43 2.37 -2.66 17.75
N PHE A 44 3.66 -2.89 18.02
CA PHE A 44 4.14 -3.85 19.02
C PHE A 44 4.76 -3.16 20.26
N ASN A 45 4.35 -1.94 20.56
CA ASN A 45 4.80 -1.22 21.77
C ASN A 45 4.06 -1.65 23.03
N ASP A 46 2.87 -2.25 22.93
CA ASP A 46 2.12 -2.78 24.05
C ASP A 46 2.82 -4.00 24.64
N PHE A 47 2.93 -4.05 26.00
CA PHE A 47 3.63 -5.09 26.73
C PHE A 47 2.86 -6.41 26.77
N ASP A 48 1.55 -6.40 26.60
CA ASP A 48 0.67 -7.57 26.71
C ASP A 48 0.61 -8.43 25.44
N ILE A 49 1.31 -8.06 24.38
CA ILE A 49 1.32 -8.82 23.14
C ILE A 49 2.17 -10.09 23.29
N LYS A 50 1.52 -11.25 23.13
CA LYS A 50 2.20 -12.55 23.12
C LYS A 50 3.30 -12.58 22.06
N ASN A 51 4.51 -13.06 22.43
CA ASN A 51 5.68 -13.13 21.55
C ASN A 51 6.18 -11.76 21.02
N ARG A 52 5.86 -10.67 21.71
CA ARG A 52 6.26 -9.31 21.34
C ARG A 52 7.74 -9.19 20.94
N LYS A 53 8.63 -9.75 21.76
CA LYS A 53 10.08 -9.70 21.51
C LYS A 53 10.45 -10.34 20.15
N LEU A 54 9.86 -11.48 19.85
CA LEU A 54 10.08 -12.18 18.58
C LEU A 54 9.58 -11.35 17.40
N TYR A 55 8.35 -10.82 17.47
CA TYR A 55 7.81 -9.97 16.40
C TYR A 55 8.65 -8.71 16.18
N ARG A 56 9.06 -8.02 17.25
CA ARG A 56 9.95 -6.85 17.12
C ARG A 56 11.29 -7.20 16.50
N ASN A 57 11.88 -8.32 16.83
CA ASN A 57 13.14 -8.76 16.20
C ASN A 57 12.95 -9.00 14.70
N ILE A 58 11.86 -9.67 14.28
CA ILE A 58 11.55 -9.89 12.86
C ILE A 58 11.35 -8.55 12.13
N LEU A 59 10.66 -7.61 12.76
CA LEU A 59 10.41 -6.29 12.16
C LEU A 59 11.70 -5.46 12.05
N ASN A 60 12.54 -5.47 13.09
CA ASN A 60 13.84 -4.79 13.05
C ASN A 60 14.74 -5.39 11.96
N GLN A 61 14.83 -6.73 11.86
CA GLN A 61 15.58 -7.38 10.78
C GLN A 61 15.13 -6.94 9.38
N ARG A 62 13.83 -6.68 9.18
CA ARG A 62 13.32 -6.12 7.91
C ARG A 62 13.87 -4.73 7.64
N LEU A 63 13.86 -3.85 8.64
CA LEU A 63 14.39 -2.50 8.54
C LEU A 63 15.90 -2.50 8.34
N ASP A 64 16.61 -3.38 9.05
CA ASP A 64 18.07 -3.58 8.89
C ASP A 64 18.40 -4.01 7.46
N LEU A 65 17.68 -4.99 6.89
CA LEU A 65 17.85 -5.42 5.49
C LEU A 65 17.63 -4.29 4.48
N LEU A 66 16.64 -3.43 4.70
CA LEU A 66 16.42 -2.26 3.85
C LEU A 66 17.60 -1.30 3.95
N HIS A 67 18.04 -1.01 5.16
CA HIS A 67 19.17 -0.10 5.43
C HIS A 67 20.48 -0.62 4.82
N GLU A 68 20.82 -1.90 5.02
CA GLU A 68 22.01 -2.56 4.45
C GLU A 68 22.05 -2.49 2.91
N ASN A 69 20.86 -2.44 2.28
CA ASN A 69 20.75 -2.30 0.82
C ASN A 69 20.58 -0.85 0.36
N ALA A 70 20.83 0.13 1.21
CA ALA A 70 20.66 1.55 0.95
C ALA A 70 19.26 1.88 0.38
N ILE A 71 18.22 1.34 1.04
CA ILE A 71 16.82 1.64 0.77
C ILE A 71 16.28 2.39 1.99
N GLU A 72 15.93 3.66 1.78
CA GLU A 72 15.38 4.51 2.85
C GLU A 72 13.91 4.20 3.10
N VAL A 73 13.54 4.20 4.39
CA VAL A 73 12.15 4.18 4.83
C VAL A 73 11.78 5.59 5.31
N ASN A 74 10.93 6.25 4.56
CA ASN A 74 10.39 7.55 4.94
C ASN A 74 9.20 7.30 5.87
N VAL A 75 9.39 7.64 7.14
CA VAL A 75 8.37 7.43 8.17
C VAL A 75 7.34 8.55 8.06
N GLU A 76 6.28 8.28 7.28
CA GLU A 76 5.22 9.25 7.01
C GLU A 76 3.86 8.54 6.97
N ASP A 77 2.83 9.24 7.42
CA ASP A 77 1.47 8.72 7.41
C ASP A 77 0.75 9.08 6.09
N ALA A 78 0.57 8.09 5.24
CA ALA A 78 -0.10 8.28 3.95
C ALA A 78 -1.59 8.71 4.07
N ARG A 79 -2.15 8.79 5.29
CA ARG A 79 -3.47 9.39 5.55
C ARG A 79 -3.41 10.92 5.53
N ASP A 80 -2.25 11.50 5.75
CA ASP A 80 -2.00 12.92 5.56
C ASP A 80 -1.68 13.18 4.09
N TYR A 81 -2.63 13.77 3.37
CA TYR A 81 -2.46 14.06 1.95
C TYR A 81 -1.35 15.08 1.69
N ASP A 82 -1.27 16.12 2.51
CA ASP A 82 -0.34 17.22 2.28
C ASP A 82 1.11 16.74 2.51
N ALA A 83 1.35 15.99 3.59
CA ALA A 83 2.65 15.36 3.86
C ALA A 83 3.04 14.38 2.75
N LEU A 84 2.14 13.46 2.36
CA LEU A 84 2.37 12.51 1.28
C LEU A 84 2.64 13.22 -0.07
N SER A 85 1.82 14.21 -0.41
CA SER A 85 1.92 14.95 -1.68
C SER A 85 3.20 15.77 -1.75
N GLN A 86 3.63 16.39 -0.65
CA GLN A 86 4.89 17.11 -0.56
C GLN A 86 6.07 16.15 -0.72
N LEU A 87 6.06 15.03 -0.01
CA LEU A 87 7.13 14.04 -0.08
C LEU A 87 7.30 13.49 -1.51
N LEU A 88 6.22 13.04 -2.13
CA LEU A 88 6.25 12.47 -3.47
C LEU A 88 6.48 13.52 -4.56
N GLY A 89 5.89 14.71 -4.43
CA GLY A 89 5.91 15.74 -5.48
C GLY A 89 7.18 16.58 -5.51
N SER A 90 7.70 16.96 -4.34
CA SER A 90 8.85 17.87 -4.25
C SER A 90 10.19 17.15 -4.28
N PHE A 91 10.25 15.95 -3.69
CA PHE A 91 11.52 15.26 -3.50
C PHE A 91 11.72 14.08 -4.45
N ILE A 92 10.70 13.31 -4.76
CA ILE A 92 10.84 11.98 -5.37
C ILE A 92 10.35 11.93 -6.81
N LYS A 93 9.14 12.39 -7.10
CA LYS A 93 8.48 12.28 -8.42
C LYS A 93 8.54 10.85 -8.97
N PRO A 94 7.82 9.90 -8.35
CA PRO A 94 7.90 8.50 -8.74
C PRO A 94 7.34 8.26 -10.15
N ASP A 95 7.97 7.34 -10.89
CA ASP A 95 7.42 6.83 -12.15
C ASP A 95 6.24 5.86 -11.89
N VAL A 96 6.30 5.12 -10.79
CA VAL A 96 5.29 4.11 -10.43
C VAL A 96 4.96 4.22 -8.95
N ILE A 97 3.67 4.10 -8.61
CA ILE A 97 3.21 3.94 -7.23
C ILE A 97 2.65 2.53 -7.04
N VAL A 98 3.09 1.86 -5.99
CA VAL A 98 2.54 0.57 -5.53
C VAL A 98 1.86 0.78 -4.18
N GLN A 99 0.55 0.64 -4.14
CA GLN A 99 -0.27 0.79 -2.94
C GLN A 99 -0.36 -0.53 -2.19
N LEU A 100 0.37 -0.63 -1.09
CA LEU A 100 0.44 -1.78 -0.19
C LEU A 100 -0.21 -1.50 1.17
N ALA A 101 -0.31 -0.21 1.55
CA ALA A 101 -0.84 0.19 2.86
C ALA A 101 -2.29 -0.27 3.02
N ALA A 102 -2.53 -1.09 4.02
CA ALA A 102 -3.85 -1.58 4.41
C ALA A 102 -3.80 -2.30 5.76
N VAL A 103 -4.95 -2.40 6.43
CA VAL A 103 -5.13 -3.37 7.51
C VAL A 103 -5.23 -4.76 6.90
N SER A 104 -4.23 -5.61 7.11
CA SER A 104 -4.05 -6.87 6.37
C SER A 104 -4.75 -8.10 6.99
N HIS A 105 -5.42 -7.96 8.13
CA HIS A 105 -6.06 -9.06 8.85
C HIS A 105 -7.58 -8.90 8.91
N ALA A 106 -8.34 -9.84 8.32
CA ALA A 106 -9.79 -9.84 8.33
C ALA A 106 -10.40 -9.72 9.75
N ASN A 107 -9.85 -10.46 10.74
CA ASN A 107 -10.32 -10.37 12.11
C ASN A 107 -10.07 -9.00 12.75
N LYS A 108 -8.95 -8.34 12.45
CA LYS A 108 -8.69 -6.98 12.91
C LYS A 108 -9.64 -5.98 12.24
N ALA A 109 -9.88 -6.15 10.94
CA ALA A 109 -10.80 -5.32 10.18
C ALA A 109 -12.22 -5.38 10.73
N ASN A 110 -12.72 -6.57 11.05
CA ASN A 110 -14.05 -6.73 11.64
C ASN A 110 -14.16 -6.15 13.07
N LYS A 111 -13.07 -6.20 13.86
CA LYS A 111 -13.05 -5.64 15.22
C LYS A 111 -13.01 -4.11 15.23
N ASN A 112 -12.37 -3.50 14.26
CA ASN A 112 -12.25 -2.04 14.16
C ASN A 112 -12.43 -1.58 12.72
N PRO A 113 -13.69 -1.48 12.23
CA PRO A 113 -13.99 -1.01 10.88
C PRO A 113 -13.47 0.40 10.62
N HIS A 114 -13.63 1.34 11.56
CA HIS A 114 -13.15 2.71 11.42
C HIS A 114 -11.66 2.77 11.07
N SER A 115 -10.82 2.10 11.87
CA SER A 115 -9.37 2.02 11.60
C SER A 115 -9.08 1.36 10.25
N THR A 116 -9.89 0.37 9.85
CA THR A 116 -9.71 -0.33 8.57
C THR A 116 -10.00 0.58 7.39
N PHE A 117 -11.09 1.34 7.43
CA PHE A 117 -11.38 2.34 6.40
C PHE A 117 -10.29 3.41 6.31
N ASP A 118 -9.90 3.95 7.46
CA ASP A 118 -8.94 5.03 7.54
C ASP A 118 -7.54 4.62 7.04
N HIS A 119 -7.02 3.48 7.49
CA HIS A 119 -5.71 2.99 7.05
C HIS A 119 -5.70 2.30 5.67
N SER A 120 -6.84 1.96 5.09
CA SER A 120 -6.89 1.28 3.79
C SER A 120 -7.44 2.16 2.69
N LEU A 121 -8.63 2.76 2.86
CA LEU A 121 -9.25 3.59 1.82
C LEU A 121 -8.72 5.02 1.82
N ARG A 122 -8.48 5.63 2.99
CA ARG A 122 -7.92 7.00 3.06
C ARG A 122 -6.52 7.05 2.46
N THR A 123 -5.65 6.09 2.78
CA THR A 123 -4.31 6.03 2.19
C THR A 123 -4.35 5.78 0.69
N LEU A 124 -5.30 4.96 0.21
CA LEU A 124 -5.51 4.72 -1.22
C LEU A 124 -6.01 5.98 -1.94
N GLU A 125 -7.03 6.67 -1.38
CA GLU A 125 -7.56 7.92 -1.92
C GLU A 125 -6.46 8.97 -2.08
N ASN A 126 -5.66 9.20 -1.03
CA ASN A 126 -4.57 10.17 -1.06
C ASN A 126 -3.51 9.83 -2.13
N ALA A 127 -3.17 8.54 -2.26
CA ALA A 127 -2.22 8.08 -3.27
C ALA A 127 -2.77 8.25 -4.70
N LEU A 128 -4.06 7.96 -4.92
CA LEU A 128 -4.75 8.14 -6.19
C LEU A 128 -4.86 9.63 -6.55
N ASP A 129 -5.22 10.48 -5.57
CA ASP A 129 -5.29 11.93 -5.77
C ASP A 129 -3.93 12.51 -6.17
N TYR A 130 -2.85 12.07 -5.54
CA TYR A 130 -1.52 12.45 -5.97
C TYR A 130 -1.23 11.96 -7.40
N ALA A 131 -1.49 10.68 -7.68
CA ALA A 131 -1.16 10.04 -8.96
C ALA A 131 -1.87 10.66 -10.15
N LYS A 132 -3.15 11.10 -10.00
CA LYS A 132 -3.93 11.74 -11.07
C LYS A 132 -3.51 13.17 -11.40
N GLY A 133 -2.60 13.76 -10.63
CA GLY A 133 -2.17 15.16 -10.83
C GLY A 133 -2.38 16.07 -9.62
N GLY A 134 -2.88 15.54 -8.50
CA GLY A 134 -3.16 16.28 -7.27
C GLY A 134 -4.61 16.75 -7.19
N ARG A 135 -4.90 17.57 -6.19
CA ARG A 135 -6.25 18.10 -5.90
C ARG A 135 -6.60 19.38 -6.69
N SER A 136 -5.84 19.72 -7.73
CA SER A 136 -6.14 20.85 -8.62
C SER A 136 -7.11 20.46 -9.73
N SER A 137 -7.63 21.46 -10.47
CA SER A 137 -8.56 21.24 -11.58
C SER A 137 -7.91 20.76 -12.87
N ASN A 138 -6.58 20.87 -12.99
CA ASN A 138 -5.85 20.38 -14.15
C ASN A 138 -5.30 18.99 -13.83
N TYR A 139 -5.89 17.97 -14.47
CA TYR A 139 -5.55 16.57 -14.21
C TYR A 139 -4.57 16.08 -15.27
N GLU A 140 -3.31 15.91 -14.87
CA GLU A 140 -2.32 15.20 -15.67
C GLU A 140 -1.72 14.11 -14.79
N PRO A 141 -1.83 12.81 -15.14
CA PRO A 141 -1.22 11.74 -14.37
C PRO A 141 0.26 11.99 -14.14
N ARG A 142 0.67 11.95 -12.87
CA ARG A 142 2.07 12.18 -12.44
C ARG A 142 2.90 10.92 -12.49
N VAL A 143 2.27 9.77 -12.72
CA VAL A 143 2.90 8.46 -12.72
C VAL A 143 2.58 7.70 -14.01
N GLU A 144 3.51 6.89 -14.47
CA GLU A 144 3.30 6.01 -15.63
C GLU A 144 2.38 4.82 -15.29
N LYS A 145 2.33 4.43 -14.01
CA LYS A 145 1.52 3.30 -13.55
C LYS A 145 1.19 3.39 -12.06
N PHE A 146 -0.07 3.15 -11.74
CA PHE A 146 -0.54 2.91 -10.37
C PHE A 146 -0.83 1.42 -10.19
N ILE A 147 -0.25 0.79 -9.16
CA ILE A 147 -0.44 -0.64 -8.88
C ILE A 147 -1.12 -0.78 -7.53
N PHE A 148 -2.31 -1.40 -7.52
CA PHE A 148 -3.06 -1.68 -6.30
C PHE A 148 -3.02 -3.16 -5.95
N LEU A 149 -2.62 -3.49 -4.74
CA LEU A 149 -2.66 -4.87 -4.25
C LEU A 149 -4.03 -5.18 -3.65
N SER A 150 -4.84 -5.90 -4.41
CA SER A 150 -6.12 -6.44 -3.96
C SER A 150 -5.94 -7.73 -3.14
N SER A 151 -6.95 -8.55 -3.06
CA SER A 151 -6.97 -9.80 -2.27
C SER A 151 -7.99 -10.78 -2.85
N SER A 152 -7.72 -12.07 -2.76
CA SER A 152 -8.70 -13.11 -3.07
C SER A 152 -9.98 -13.04 -2.21
N MET A 153 -9.95 -12.34 -1.08
CA MET A 153 -11.13 -12.07 -0.23
C MET A 153 -12.22 -11.24 -0.92
N VAL A 154 -11.93 -10.63 -2.07
CA VAL A 154 -12.94 -9.93 -2.90
C VAL A 154 -13.96 -10.89 -3.49
N TYR A 155 -13.61 -12.16 -3.68
CA TYR A 155 -14.52 -13.18 -4.22
C TYR A 155 -15.44 -13.80 -3.15
N GLY A 156 -15.16 -13.61 -1.86
CA GLY A 156 -15.91 -14.24 -0.78
C GLY A 156 -15.69 -15.74 -0.72
N ASN A 157 -16.77 -16.53 -0.69
CA ASN A 157 -16.70 -17.99 -0.76
C ASN A 157 -16.38 -18.45 -2.19
N PHE A 158 -15.35 -19.24 -2.33
CA PHE A 158 -14.99 -19.81 -3.64
C PHE A 158 -16.03 -20.85 -4.08
N PRO A 159 -16.51 -20.76 -5.33
CA PRO A 159 -17.44 -21.78 -5.87
C PRO A 159 -16.76 -23.12 -6.14
N SER A 160 -15.42 -23.15 -6.21
CA SER A 160 -14.57 -24.32 -6.42
C SER A 160 -13.28 -24.20 -5.62
N GLU A 161 -12.34 -25.16 -5.77
CA GLU A 161 -11.03 -25.11 -5.10
C GLU A 161 -10.18 -23.90 -5.51
N SER A 162 -10.46 -23.30 -6.66
CA SER A 162 -9.76 -22.11 -7.17
C SER A 162 -10.75 -21.16 -7.84
N VAL A 163 -10.38 -19.90 -7.93
CA VAL A 163 -11.12 -18.85 -8.66
C VAL A 163 -10.19 -18.17 -9.67
N SER A 164 -10.75 -17.70 -10.76
CA SER A 164 -10.05 -16.85 -11.72
C SER A 164 -10.44 -15.39 -11.51
N GLU A 165 -9.71 -14.46 -12.13
CA GLU A 165 -10.00 -13.03 -12.10
C GLU A 165 -11.29 -12.65 -12.83
N LYS A 166 -11.95 -13.61 -13.50
CA LYS A 166 -13.25 -13.43 -14.18
C LYS A 166 -14.44 -13.73 -13.29
N GLU A 167 -14.20 -14.34 -12.13
CA GLU A 167 -15.28 -14.63 -11.18
C GLU A 167 -15.91 -13.35 -10.63
N GLN A 168 -17.20 -13.43 -10.35
CA GLN A 168 -17.92 -12.33 -9.75
C GLN A 168 -17.45 -12.06 -8.32
N CYS A 169 -17.08 -10.83 -8.04
CA CYS A 169 -16.72 -10.41 -6.69
C CYS A 169 -17.96 -10.40 -5.79
N ASN A 170 -17.87 -11.08 -4.66
CA ASN A 170 -18.92 -11.13 -3.62
C ASN A 170 -18.23 -11.13 -2.22
N PRO A 171 -17.58 -10.02 -1.83
CA PRO A 171 -16.76 -9.98 -0.64
C PRO A 171 -17.56 -10.22 0.64
N LEU A 172 -16.97 -10.98 1.56
CA LEU A 172 -17.49 -11.22 2.89
C LEU A 172 -16.65 -10.51 3.94
N GLY A 173 -17.31 -9.85 4.90
CA GLY A 173 -16.65 -9.10 5.98
C GLY A 173 -15.97 -7.80 5.52
N ILE A 174 -15.52 -7.01 6.49
CA ILE A 174 -15.00 -5.64 6.25
C ILE A 174 -13.76 -5.64 5.36
N TYR A 175 -12.82 -6.55 5.59
CA TYR A 175 -11.56 -6.56 4.84
C TYR A 175 -11.78 -6.79 3.33
N GLY A 176 -12.53 -7.83 2.96
CA GLY A 176 -12.83 -8.14 1.55
C GLY A 176 -13.60 -7.01 0.88
N THR A 177 -14.59 -6.44 1.59
CA THR A 177 -15.38 -5.29 1.09
C THR A 177 -14.50 -4.06 0.84
N VAL A 178 -13.59 -3.73 1.75
CA VAL A 178 -12.66 -2.60 1.61
C VAL A 178 -11.69 -2.81 0.44
N LYS A 179 -11.19 -4.04 0.24
CA LYS A 179 -10.34 -4.37 -0.90
C LYS A 179 -11.09 -4.23 -2.23
N TYR A 180 -12.32 -4.72 -2.29
CA TYR A 180 -13.16 -4.58 -3.49
C TYR A 180 -13.54 -3.12 -3.77
N ALA A 181 -13.88 -2.35 -2.73
CA ALA A 181 -14.09 -0.90 -2.87
C ALA A 181 -12.84 -0.20 -3.42
N GLY A 182 -11.64 -0.62 -2.98
CA GLY A 182 -10.37 -0.13 -3.53
C GLY A 182 -10.21 -0.41 -5.02
N GLU A 183 -10.57 -1.61 -5.50
CA GLU A 183 -10.56 -1.91 -6.94
C GLU A 183 -11.51 -1.00 -7.73
N LEU A 184 -12.71 -0.75 -7.19
CA LEU A 184 -13.69 0.14 -7.83
C LEU A 184 -13.18 1.58 -7.88
N LEU A 185 -12.53 2.08 -6.81
CA LEU A 185 -11.91 3.39 -6.79
C LEU A 185 -10.81 3.52 -7.84
N VAL A 186 -9.89 2.56 -7.93
CA VAL A 186 -8.81 2.57 -8.93
C VAL A 186 -9.37 2.59 -10.35
N LYS A 187 -10.40 1.76 -10.63
CA LYS A 187 -11.10 1.75 -11.92
C LYS A 187 -11.77 3.09 -12.22
N ALA A 188 -12.41 3.72 -11.23
CA ALA A 188 -13.05 5.01 -11.40
C ALA A 188 -12.03 6.12 -11.71
N TYR A 189 -10.86 6.12 -11.03
CA TYR A 189 -9.79 7.07 -11.34
C TYR A 189 -9.21 6.90 -12.74
N HIS A 190 -9.11 5.67 -13.23
CA HIS A 190 -8.77 5.43 -14.63
C HIS A 190 -9.83 5.98 -15.59
N GLN A 191 -11.11 5.70 -15.35
CA GLN A 191 -12.20 6.12 -16.22
C GLN A 191 -12.34 7.65 -16.31
N VAL A 192 -12.08 8.36 -15.21
CA VAL A 192 -12.30 9.82 -15.11
C VAL A 192 -11.03 10.61 -15.42
N PHE A 193 -9.86 10.10 -15.08
CA PHE A 193 -8.58 10.83 -15.13
C PHE A 193 -7.53 10.15 -16.01
N ASP A 194 -7.88 9.11 -16.75
CA ASP A 194 -6.95 8.31 -17.57
C ASP A 194 -5.73 7.77 -16.82
N LEU A 195 -5.84 7.59 -15.47
CA LEU A 195 -4.73 7.10 -14.65
C LEU A 195 -4.39 5.65 -15.04
N PRO A 196 -3.19 5.35 -15.56
CA PRO A 196 -2.81 3.98 -15.91
C PRO A 196 -2.67 3.13 -14.63
N TYR A 197 -3.31 1.94 -14.62
CA TYR A 197 -3.32 1.09 -13.43
C TYR A 197 -3.14 -0.41 -13.71
N THR A 198 -2.89 -1.15 -12.66
CA THR A 198 -2.94 -2.64 -12.59
C THR A 198 -3.41 -3.04 -11.22
#